data_92b0bff40eef3a4a1fa17a25c85743eb
#
_entry.id   92b0bff40eef3a4a1fa17a25c85743eb
#
_cell.length_a   1.000
_cell.length_b   1.000
_cell.length_c   1.000
_cell.angle_alpha   90.00
_cell.angle_beta   90.00
_cell.angle_gamma   90.00
#
_symmetry.space_group_name_H-M   'P 1'
#
loop_
_entity.id
_entity.type
_entity.pdbx_description
1 polymer ?
#
loop_
_entity_poly.entity_id
_entity_poly.type
_entity_poly.pdbx_seq_one_letter_code
_entity_poly.pdbx_strand_id
1 'polypeptide(L)'
;MSLKVLNRRRFVGLLAGTLLFAACGADPDTSKPATTEPAVAETTAPADTTAAADGDAASEKKMAAERIVSLSATATEMLYALGAEDQIVAVDNFSNYPQAAADFATKIDAFEPSVEAIAELDPTVVLLTYDPGDLQAQLEKLGIKVWIGAAAATLDDSYAQITELGDLTAKADEASALVESMKSEIESTITSMELPDAPVSYYYELDNTFYSLTSNTFIGQLMSRFMLQSIADTAEAGNDYPQLSAESIVSSNPQMIFLADTKCCEQTAETVAARAGWDVIDAVKNGNVGELDDDIASRWGPRVVDLVKVVAEAVTKYVTAAKG
;
A
#
# COMPACT_ATOMS: atom_id res chain seq x y z
N MET A 1 -36.66 -23.60 34.74
CA MET A 1 -37.94 -23.62 33.97
C MET A 1 -37.55 -23.43 32.51
N SER A 2 -37.54 -24.56 31.86
CA SER A 2 -38.13 -25.01 30.57
C SER A 2 -37.65 -24.27 29.35
N LEU A 3 -36.77 -24.91 28.68
CA LEU A 3 -36.82 -25.59 27.36
C LEU A 3 -37.87 -25.10 26.35
N LYS A 4 -37.44 -24.73 25.15
CA LYS A 4 -38.01 -25.30 23.92
C LYS A 4 -37.00 -25.23 22.78
N VAL A 5 -36.60 -26.41 22.35
CA VAL A 5 -35.98 -26.84 21.10
C VAL A 5 -37.08 -26.93 20.03
N LEU A 6 -36.74 -26.62 18.78
CA LEU A 6 -37.34 -27.18 17.52
C LEU A 6 -36.85 -26.33 16.34
N ASN A 7 -36.50 -26.76 15.15
CA ASN A 7 -36.34 -28.04 14.52
C ASN A 7 -35.76 -27.85 13.12
N ARG A 8 -35.05 -28.81 12.67
CA ARG A 8 -34.48 -29.04 11.33
C ARG A 8 -35.45 -28.79 10.16
N ARG A 9 -34.92 -28.30 9.03
CA ARG A 9 -35.29 -28.86 7.72
C ARG A 9 -34.10 -28.82 6.75
N ARG A 10 -33.65 -30.02 6.41
CA ARG A 10 -32.83 -30.37 5.25
C ARG A 10 -33.66 -30.18 3.99
N PHE A 11 -33.04 -29.65 2.91
CA PHE A 11 -33.49 -29.93 1.55
C PHE A 11 -32.29 -30.38 0.74
N VAL A 12 -32.36 -31.64 0.38
CA VAL A 12 -31.56 -32.31 -0.65
C VAL A 12 -32.29 -32.16 -1.95
N GLY A 13 -31.65 -31.73 -3.00
CA GLY A 13 -32.16 -31.66 -4.35
C GLY A 13 -31.05 -31.86 -5.36
N LEU A 14 -30.86 -33.12 -5.69
CA LEU A 14 -30.01 -33.64 -6.76
C LEU A 14 -30.75 -33.50 -8.09
N LEU A 15 -30.13 -32.95 -9.14
CA LEU A 15 -30.48 -33.27 -10.53
C LEU A 15 -29.29 -33.07 -11.45
N ALA A 16 -28.81 -34.19 -11.98
CA ALA A 16 -27.85 -34.31 -13.06
C ALA A 16 -28.55 -34.04 -14.40
N GLY A 17 -27.79 -33.48 -15.35
CA GLY A 17 -28.25 -33.29 -16.71
C GLY A 17 -27.06 -33.09 -17.64
N THR A 18 -26.51 -34.22 -18.08
CA THR A 18 -25.54 -34.36 -19.17
C THR A 18 -26.25 -34.12 -20.52
N LEU A 19 -25.65 -33.37 -21.42
CA LEU A 19 -25.84 -33.52 -22.85
C LEU A 19 -24.56 -33.10 -23.61
N LEU A 20 -23.95 -34.12 -24.14
CA LEU A 20 -22.93 -34.06 -25.21
C LEU A 20 -23.61 -33.68 -26.55
N PHE A 21 -22.96 -32.85 -27.36
CA PHE A 21 -22.96 -33.01 -28.81
C PHE A 21 -21.58 -32.65 -29.37
N ALA A 22 -21.04 -33.58 -30.10
CA ALA A 22 -19.81 -33.55 -30.85
C ALA A 22 -20.07 -33.19 -32.30
N ALA A 23 -19.09 -32.68 -32.95
CA ALA A 23 -18.54 -33.13 -34.22
C ALA A 23 -18.42 -32.10 -35.35
N CYS A 24 -17.19 -32.02 -35.85
CA CYS A 24 -16.70 -32.01 -37.24
C CYS A 24 -16.95 -30.71 -38.02
N GLY A 25 -16.00 -30.18 -38.72
CA GLY A 25 -14.69 -30.63 -39.23
C GLY A 25 -14.25 -29.73 -40.36
N ALA A 26 -12.95 -29.76 -40.63
CA ALA A 26 -12.26 -29.53 -41.89
C ALA A 26 -11.86 -28.11 -42.33
N ASP A 27 -10.56 -27.85 -42.20
CA ASP A 27 -9.70 -27.16 -43.18
C ASP A 27 -9.67 -27.97 -44.56
N PRO A 28 -9.04 -27.53 -45.64
CA PRO A 28 -8.02 -26.48 -45.84
C PRO A 28 -8.14 -25.71 -47.16
N ASP A 29 -7.38 -24.69 -47.47
CA ASP A 29 -6.32 -24.70 -48.50
C ASP A 29 -5.93 -23.32 -49.02
N THR A 30 -4.64 -23.10 -48.96
CA THR A 30 -3.71 -22.42 -49.90
C THR A 30 -4.19 -21.37 -50.89
N SER A 31 -3.53 -20.20 -50.87
CA SER A 31 -2.57 -19.81 -51.93
C SER A 31 -2.12 -18.36 -51.87
N LYS A 32 -0.84 -18.14 -51.72
CA LYS A 32 -0.06 -17.04 -52.24
C LYS A 32 0.33 -17.45 -53.70
N PRO A 33 0.69 -16.59 -54.69
CA PRO A 33 1.60 -15.45 -54.59
C PRO A 33 1.32 -14.28 -55.59
N ALA A 34 2.07 -13.23 -55.56
CA ALA A 34 2.99 -12.65 -56.55
C ALA A 34 3.08 -11.13 -56.53
N THR A 35 4.22 -10.68 -56.21
CA THR A 35 5.12 -9.63 -56.67
C THR A 35 4.71 -8.90 -57.96
N THR A 36 4.75 -7.58 -57.96
CA THR A 36 5.37 -6.76 -59.02
C THR A 36 5.62 -5.32 -58.56
N GLU A 37 6.85 -4.92 -58.43
CA GLU A 37 7.41 -3.60 -58.75
C GLU A 37 7.88 -3.65 -60.20
N PRO A 38 8.13 -2.58 -60.99
CA PRO A 38 8.72 -1.27 -60.64
C PRO A 38 8.17 -0.07 -61.45
N ALA A 39 8.54 1.15 -61.15
CA ALA A 39 9.23 2.06 -62.05
C ALA A 39 9.40 3.51 -61.50
N VAL A 40 10.60 3.95 -61.59
CA VAL A 40 11.17 5.26 -61.31
C VAL A 40 10.73 6.30 -62.35
N ALA A 41 10.49 7.56 -61.92
CA ALA A 41 10.75 8.74 -62.71
C ALA A 41 11.05 9.95 -61.84
N GLU A 42 12.28 10.40 -61.90
CA GLU A 42 12.77 11.73 -61.52
C GLU A 42 12.07 12.82 -62.33
N THR A 43 11.88 14.00 -61.73
CA THR A 43 12.36 15.27 -62.31
C THR A 43 11.95 16.49 -61.46
N THR A 44 12.99 17.24 -61.05
CA THR A 44 13.17 18.69 -60.87
C THR A 44 12.43 19.44 -59.77
N ALA A 45 13.24 20.01 -58.87
CA ALA A 45 12.98 21.23 -58.12
C ALA A 45 13.01 22.48 -59.02
N PRO A 46 12.43 23.63 -58.59
CA PRO A 46 13.24 24.58 -57.83
C PRO A 46 12.55 25.34 -56.67
N ALA A 47 13.36 25.67 -55.71
CA ALA A 47 13.58 26.93 -54.98
C ALA A 47 12.43 27.70 -54.29
N ASP A 48 12.65 27.83 -53.02
CA ASP A 48 12.59 29.04 -52.21
C ASP A 48 11.24 29.65 -51.87
N THR A 49 10.83 29.51 -50.64
CA THR A 49 10.40 30.63 -49.80
C THR A 49 10.39 30.21 -48.30
N THR A 50 11.24 30.84 -47.56
CA THR A 50 11.26 30.94 -46.09
C THR A 50 9.89 31.32 -45.53
N ALA A 51 9.34 30.47 -44.67
CA ALA A 51 8.45 30.90 -43.61
C ALA A 51 8.75 30.03 -42.41
N ALA A 52 9.43 30.62 -41.45
CA ALA A 52 9.53 30.10 -40.10
C ALA A 52 8.12 29.98 -39.53
N ALA A 53 7.65 28.76 -39.34
CA ALA A 53 6.58 28.48 -38.42
C ALA A 53 7.27 27.96 -37.15
N ASP A 54 7.46 28.87 -36.22
CA ASP A 54 7.61 28.50 -34.80
C ASP A 54 6.41 27.62 -34.45
N GLY A 55 6.59 26.33 -34.54
CA GLY A 55 5.74 25.35 -33.90
C GLY A 55 6.04 25.43 -32.42
N ASP A 56 5.34 26.36 -31.78
CA ASP A 56 5.19 26.34 -30.31
C ASP A 56 4.56 24.98 -29.97
N ALA A 57 5.43 24.00 -29.70
CA ALA A 57 5.09 22.84 -28.91
C ALA A 57 4.91 23.36 -27.49
N ALA A 58 3.80 24.05 -27.25
CA ALA A 58 3.29 24.28 -25.93
C ALA A 58 3.13 22.91 -25.32
N SER A 59 4.14 22.48 -24.57
CA SER A 59 3.98 21.49 -23.52
C SER A 59 2.74 21.93 -22.77
N GLU A 60 1.64 21.19 -22.91
CA GLU A 60 0.46 21.39 -22.08
C GLU A 60 0.94 21.19 -20.64
N LYS A 61 1.24 22.30 -19.97
CA LYS A 61 1.57 22.34 -18.57
C LYS A 61 0.32 21.78 -17.87
N LYS A 62 0.37 20.51 -17.48
CA LYS A 62 -0.69 19.84 -16.72
C LYS A 62 -1.07 20.78 -15.58
N MET A 63 -2.28 21.28 -15.58
CA MET A 63 -2.73 22.19 -14.52
C MET A 63 -2.65 21.43 -13.20
N ALA A 64 -2.00 22.05 -12.22
CA ALA A 64 -1.96 21.51 -10.86
C ALA A 64 -3.38 21.39 -10.29
N ALA A 65 -3.60 20.42 -9.43
CA ALA A 65 -4.82 20.34 -8.66
C ALA A 65 -4.82 21.52 -7.66
N GLU A 66 -5.82 22.38 -7.75
CA GLU A 66 -5.89 23.59 -6.92
C GLU A 66 -6.70 23.35 -5.64
N ARG A 67 -7.56 22.32 -5.62
CA ARG A 67 -8.47 22.03 -4.51
C ARG A 67 -8.56 20.51 -4.31
N ILE A 68 -7.85 20.01 -3.31
CA ILE A 68 -7.74 18.60 -3.01
C ILE A 68 -8.54 18.24 -1.76
N VAL A 69 -9.43 17.26 -1.87
CA VAL A 69 -9.97 16.54 -0.72
C VAL A 69 -9.20 15.23 -0.58
N SER A 70 -8.49 15.05 0.52
CA SER A 70 -7.72 13.81 0.78
C SER A 70 -8.46 12.92 1.79
N LEU A 71 -8.98 11.79 1.31
CA LEU A 71 -9.59 10.74 2.13
C LEU A 71 -8.62 9.55 2.29
N SER A 72 -7.33 9.86 2.39
CA SER A 72 -6.25 8.92 2.60
C SER A 72 -5.17 9.54 3.46
N ALA A 73 -4.99 9.04 4.67
CA ALA A 73 -3.95 9.53 5.56
C ALA A 73 -2.55 9.41 4.96
N THR A 74 -2.29 8.33 4.20
CA THR A 74 -1.02 8.15 3.48
C THR A 74 -0.81 9.20 2.39
N ALA A 75 -1.84 9.46 1.57
CA ALA A 75 -1.76 10.51 0.54
C ALA A 75 -1.64 11.90 1.16
N THR A 76 -2.31 12.17 2.29
CA THR A 76 -2.15 13.43 3.03
C THR A 76 -0.69 13.64 3.43
N GLU A 77 -0.02 12.63 3.99
CA GLU A 77 1.41 12.72 4.33
C GLU A 77 2.29 12.97 3.09
N MET A 78 1.97 12.32 1.97
CA MET A 78 2.68 12.55 0.70
C MET A 78 2.50 14.00 0.22
N LEU A 79 1.29 14.55 0.26
CA LEU A 79 1.03 15.95 -0.13
C LEU A 79 1.83 16.95 0.72
N TYR A 80 1.88 16.76 2.03
CA TYR A 80 2.68 17.60 2.91
C TYR A 80 4.18 17.46 2.62
N ALA A 81 4.66 16.25 2.37
CA ALA A 81 6.07 16.02 2.04
C ALA A 81 6.47 16.62 0.68
N LEU A 82 5.52 16.77 -0.24
CA LEU A 82 5.70 17.43 -1.53
C LEU A 82 5.57 18.96 -1.46
N GLY A 83 5.19 19.53 -0.31
CA GLY A 83 4.87 20.97 -0.20
C GLY A 83 3.65 21.36 -1.03
N ALA A 84 2.63 20.52 -1.04
CA ALA A 84 1.36 20.74 -1.74
C ALA A 84 0.19 20.99 -0.77
N GLU A 85 0.49 21.30 0.50
CA GLU A 85 -0.50 21.49 1.56
C GLU A 85 -1.46 22.64 1.27
N ASP A 86 -1.03 23.70 0.60
CA ASP A 86 -1.86 24.84 0.21
C ASP A 86 -3.00 24.46 -0.76
N GLN A 87 -2.90 23.31 -1.40
CA GLN A 87 -3.92 22.78 -2.31
C GLN A 87 -4.98 21.95 -1.58
N ILE A 88 -4.78 21.62 -0.29
CA ILE A 88 -5.69 20.78 0.49
C ILE A 88 -6.87 21.65 1.00
N VAL A 89 -8.10 21.18 0.76
CA VAL A 89 -9.32 21.84 1.25
C VAL A 89 -10.03 21.03 2.34
N ALA A 90 -9.79 19.72 2.40
CA ALA A 90 -10.24 18.85 3.48
C ALA A 90 -9.38 17.59 3.54
N VAL A 91 -9.34 17.00 4.73
CA VAL A 91 -8.68 15.70 4.98
C VAL A 91 -9.64 14.75 5.70
N ASP A 92 -9.28 13.46 5.76
CA ASP A 92 -10.04 12.49 6.54
C ASP A 92 -9.76 12.58 8.05
N ASN A 93 -10.56 11.85 8.83
CA ASN A 93 -10.43 11.79 10.29
C ASN A 93 -9.15 11.11 10.77
N PHE A 94 -8.45 10.36 9.91
CA PHE A 94 -7.23 9.61 10.21
C PHE A 94 -5.96 10.35 9.77
N SER A 95 -6.10 11.44 9.03
CA SER A 95 -5.01 12.33 8.64
C SER A 95 -4.52 13.12 9.85
N ASN A 96 -3.60 12.54 10.60
CA ASN A 96 -3.08 13.03 11.87
C ASN A 96 -1.59 13.44 11.82
N TYR A 97 -0.96 13.37 10.66
CA TYR A 97 0.43 13.78 10.45
C TYR A 97 0.59 14.51 9.10
N PRO A 98 1.40 15.60 9.07
CA PRO A 98 2.00 16.28 10.23
C PRO A 98 0.93 16.94 11.13
N GLN A 99 1.36 17.63 12.20
CA GLN A 99 0.42 18.28 13.13
C GLN A 99 -0.57 19.22 12.39
N ALA A 100 -0.13 19.88 11.32
CA ALA A 100 -0.99 20.74 10.50
C ALA A 100 -2.15 19.96 9.84
N ALA A 101 -1.96 18.69 9.48
CA ALA A 101 -3.04 17.83 8.99
C ALA A 101 -3.97 17.40 10.13
N ALA A 102 -3.40 17.12 11.32
CA ALA A 102 -4.20 16.80 12.51
C ALA A 102 -5.14 17.94 12.89
N ASP A 103 -4.66 19.18 12.77
CA ASP A 103 -5.37 20.40 13.12
C ASP A 103 -6.24 20.94 11.96
N PHE A 104 -6.30 20.24 10.82
CA PHE A 104 -7.07 20.70 9.67
C PHE A 104 -8.56 20.85 10.02
N ALA A 105 -9.13 22.02 9.70
CA ALA A 105 -10.47 22.41 10.17
C ALA A 105 -11.59 21.56 9.58
N THR A 106 -11.45 21.15 8.30
CA THR A 106 -12.47 20.36 7.59
C THR A 106 -12.04 18.91 7.52
N LYS A 107 -12.77 18.04 8.23
CA LYS A 107 -12.53 16.60 8.25
C LYS A 107 -13.75 15.84 7.74
N ILE A 108 -13.49 14.79 6.96
CA ILE A 108 -14.50 13.92 6.35
C ILE A 108 -14.26 12.49 6.84
N ASP A 109 -15.34 11.75 7.06
CA ASP A 109 -15.22 10.32 7.34
C ASP A 109 -14.79 9.57 6.07
N ALA A 110 -13.67 8.87 6.13
CA ALA A 110 -13.13 8.13 4.98
C ALA A 110 -13.85 6.79 4.73
N PHE A 111 -14.57 6.26 5.72
CA PHE A 111 -15.31 5.00 5.59
C PHE A 111 -16.74 5.21 5.10
N GLU A 112 -17.38 6.31 5.52
CA GLU A 112 -18.74 6.67 5.13
C GLU A 112 -18.76 8.13 4.60
N PRO A 113 -18.05 8.43 3.49
CA PRO A 113 -17.93 9.79 2.99
C PRO A 113 -19.24 10.26 2.34
N SER A 114 -19.69 11.48 2.67
CA SER A 114 -20.83 12.10 2.02
C SER A 114 -20.41 12.78 0.72
N VAL A 115 -21.00 12.33 -0.40
CA VAL A 115 -20.79 12.93 -1.73
C VAL A 115 -21.17 14.41 -1.75
N GLU A 116 -22.29 14.75 -1.09
CA GLU A 116 -22.78 16.12 -1.00
C GLU A 116 -21.80 17.02 -0.24
N ALA A 117 -21.30 16.55 0.92
CA ALA A 117 -20.33 17.30 1.70
C ALA A 117 -19.00 17.50 0.96
N ILE A 118 -18.57 16.50 0.18
CA ILE A 118 -17.39 16.62 -0.68
C ILE A 118 -17.64 17.64 -1.79
N ALA A 119 -18.78 17.56 -2.47
CA ALA A 119 -19.13 18.45 -3.59
C ALA A 119 -19.27 19.93 -3.15
N GLU A 120 -19.78 20.18 -1.93
CA GLU A 120 -19.87 21.54 -1.37
C GLU A 120 -18.49 22.21 -1.19
N LEU A 121 -17.41 21.43 -1.10
CA LEU A 121 -16.05 21.95 -1.05
C LEU A 121 -15.50 22.34 -2.42
N ASP A 122 -16.22 22.07 -3.51
CA ASP A 122 -15.82 22.33 -4.90
C ASP A 122 -14.40 21.84 -5.21
N PRO A 123 -14.08 20.55 -4.97
CA PRO A 123 -12.75 20.03 -5.21
C PRO A 123 -12.50 19.78 -6.70
N THR A 124 -11.24 19.93 -7.13
CA THR A 124 -10.81 19.52 -8.48
C THR A 124 -10.48 18.02 -8.52
N VAL A 125 -10.06 17.46 -7.37
CA VAL A 125 -9.73 16.04 -7.22
C VAL A 125 -9.98 15.56 -5.78
N VAL A 126 -10.42 14.31 -5.67
CA VAL A 126 -10.53 13.58 -4.39
C VAL A 126 -9.53 12.43 -4.41
N LEU A 127 -8.74 12.31 -3.34
CA LEU A 127 -7.78 11.21 -3.17
C LEU A 127 -8.37 10.16 -2.23
N LEU A 128 -8.33 8.90 -2.67
CA LEU A 128 -8.86 7.74 -1.94
C LEU A 128 -7.76 6.69 -1.74
N THR A 129 -7.89 5.86 -0.71
CA THR A 129 -7.13 4.61 -0.57
C THR A 129 -7.86 3.44 -1.23
N TYR A 130 -9.18 3.44 -1.16
CA TYR A 130 -10.09 2.47 -1.78
C TYR A 130 -11.39 3.19 -2.15
N ASP A 131 -12.26 2.54 -2.90
CA ASP A 131 -13.54 3.12 -3.34
C ASP A 131 -14.72 2.65 -2.45
N PRO A 132 -15.09 3.39 -1.39
CA PRO A 132 -16.21 3.03 -0.53
C PRO A 132 -17.55 3.32 -1.23
N GLY A 133 -18.40 2.29 -1.41
CA GLY A 133 -19.78 2.48 -1.90
C GLY A 133 -19.88 3.12 -3.28
N ASP A 134 -18.98 2.79 -4.21
CA ASP A 134 -18.90 3.37 -5.57
C ASP A 134 -18.75 4.91 -5.55
N LEU A 135 -18.03 5.46 -4.55
CA LEU A 135 -17.81 6.90 -4.39
C LEU A 135 -17.17 7.52 -5.63
N GLN A 136 -16.20 6.83 -6.24
CA GLN A 136 -15.56 7.28 -7.47
C GLN A 136 -16.60 7.59 -8.55
N ALA A 137 -17.48 6.63 -8.86
CA ALA A 137 -18.49 6.80 -9.91
C ALA A 137 -19.50 7.91 -9.58
N GLN A 138 -19.76 8.19 -8.30
CA GLN A 138 -20.64 9.26 -7.86
C GLN A 138 -20.00 10.63 -8.04
N LEU A 139 -18.73 10.78 -7.67
CA LEU A 139 -17.98 12.02 -7.83
C LEU A 139 -17.70 12.35 -9.30
N GLU A 140 -17.36 11.36 -10.12
CA GLU A 140 -17.13 11.53 -11.55
C GLU A 140 -18.38 12.03 -12.31
N LYS A 141 -19.60 11.62 -11.90
CA LYS A 141 -20.86 12.16 -12.43
C LYS A 141 -21.04 13.65 -12.16
N LEU A 142 -20.41 14.17 -11.10
CA LEU A 142 -20.39 15.59 -10.76
C LEU A 142 -19.21 16.33 -11.41
N GLY A 143 -18.40 15.64 -12.21
CA GLY A 143 -17.22 16.21 -12.87
C GLY A 143 -15.99 16.32 -11.96
N ILE A 144 -16.03 15.72 -10.77
CA ILE A 144 -14.92 15.70 -9.80
C ILE A 144 -14.00 14.52 -10.14
N LYS A 145 -12.70 14.78 -10.31
CA LYS A 145 -11.72 13.73 -10.56
C LYS A 145 -11.46 12.91 -9.30
N VAL A 146 -11.14 11.63 -9.45
CA VAL A 146 -10.73 10.76 -8.35
C VAL A 146 -9.37 10.16 -8.68
N TRP A 147 -8.47 10.15 -7.70
CA TRP A 147 -7.24 9.39 -7.69
C TRP A 147 -7.32 8.33 -6.59
N ILE A 148 -6.96 7.09 -6.91
CA ILE A 148 -6.96 5.98 -5.95
C ILE A 148 -5.53 5.50 -5.77
N GLY A 149 -4.96 5.79 -4.60
CA GLY A 149 -3.69 5.23 -4.13
C GLY A 149 -3.93 3.99 -3.29
N ALA A 150 -4.17 2.85 -3.96
CA ALA A 150 -4.36 1.59 -3.26
C ALA A 150 -3.15 1.23 -2.37
N ALA A 151 -3.37 0.37 -1.36
CA ALA A 151 -2.30 -0.08 -0.49
C ALA A 151 -1.12 -0.63 -1.33
N ALA A 152 0.06 -0.07 -1.10
CA ALA A 152 1.27 -0.48 -1.82
C ALA A 152 1.63 -1.92 -1.45
N ALA A 153 1.96 -2.72 -2.45
CA ALA A 153 2.50 -4.06 -2.24
C ALA A 153 4.03 -4.03 -2.08
N THR A 154 4.68 -3.03 -2.67
CA THR A 154 6.13 -2.86 -2.69
C THR A 154 6.54 -1.41 -2.44
N LEU A 155 7.82 -1.16 -2.11
CA LEU A 155 8.37 0.19 -2.04
C LEU A 155 8.25 0.94 -3.39
N ASP A 156 8.38 0.22 -4.51
CA ASP A 156 8.24 0.83 -5.84
C ASP A 156 6.81 1.34 -6.08
N ASP A 157 5.78 0.66 -5.57
CA ASP A 157 4.41 1.16 -5.64
C ASP A 157 4.24 2.45 -4.82
N SER A 158 4.85 2.52 -3.63
CA SER A 158 4.87 3.74 -2.82
C SER A 158 5.55 4.90 -3.56
N TYR A 159 6.70 4.65 -4.18
CA TYR A 159 7.43 5.65 -4.97
C TYR A 159 6.63 6.10 -6.21
N ALA A 160 5.93 5.18 -6.87
CA ALA A 160 5.04 5.50 -7.98
C ALA A 160 3.91 6.45 -7.55
N GLN A 161 3.26 6.16 -6.42
CA GLN A 161 2.19 7.02 -5.88
C GLN A 161 2.71 8.42 -5.51
N ILE A 162 3.89 8.55 -4.92
CA ILE A 162 4.53 9.85 -4.66
C ILE A 162 4.76 10.62 -5.97
N THR A 163 5.25 9.92 -7.01
CA THR A 163 5.49 10.52 -8.32
C THR A 163 4.19 10.98 -8.98
N GLU A 164 3.14 10.16 -8.94
CA GLU A 164 1.81 10.50 -9.47
C GLU A 164 1.20 11.72 -8.77
N LEU A 165 1.33 11.80 -7.44
CA LEU A 165 0.87 12.98 -6.69
C LEU A 165 1.73 14.21 -6.98
N GLY A 166 3.03 14.06 -7.20
CA GLY A 166 3.91 15.12 -7.69
C GLY A 166 3.44 15.69 -9.03
N ASP A 167 3.11 14.81 -9.97
CA ASP A 167 2.55 15.21 -11.27
C ASP A 167 1.17 15.89 -11.12
N LEU A 168 0.31 15.34 -10.25
CA LEU A 168 -1.03 15.87 -10.01
C LEU A 168 -1.00 17.29 -9.45
N THR A 169 -0.04 17.57 -8.57
CA THR A 169 0.09 18.83 -7.82
C THR A 169 1.09 19.82 -8.43
N ALA A 170 1.68 19.52 -9.58
CA ALA A 170 2.77 20.25 -10.21
C ALA A 170 4.04 20.34 -9.32
N LYS A 171 4.33 19.26 -8.57
CA LYS A 171 5.47 19.08 -7.66
C LYS A 171 6.36 17.92 -8.10
N ALA A 172 6.56 17.74 -9.42
CA ALA A 172 7.30 16.60 -9.98
C ALA A 172 8.77 16.58 -9.55
N ASP A 173 9.42 17.75 -9.44
CA ASP A 173 10.82 17.84 -9.01
C ASP A 173 10.94 17.48 -7.51
N GLU A 174 10.03 17.97 -6.67
CA GLU A 174 9.96 17.64 -5.24
C GLU A 174 9.68 16.14 -5.03
N ALA A 175 8.80 15.55 -5.84
CA ALA A 175 8.52 14.12 -5.79
C ALA A 175 9.73 13.27 -6.16
N SER A 176 10.46 13.65 -7.21
CA SER A 176 11.69 12.98 -7.59
C SER A 176 12.74 13.04 -6.48
N ALA A 177 12.96 14.22 -5.90
CA ALA A 177 13.90 14.41 -4.81
C ALA A 177 13.50 13.61 -3.55
N LEU A 178 12.20 13.59 -3.21
CA LEU A 178 11.69 12.81 -2.08
C LEU A 178 11.92 11.31 -2.28
N VAL A 179 11.59 10.76 -3.44
CA VAL A 179 11.80 9.35 -3.77
C VAL A 179 13.28 8.98 -3.71
N GLU A 180 14.16 9.80 -4.25
CA GLU A 180 15.62 9.57 -4.19
C GLU A 180 16.12 9.59 -2.74
N SER A 181 15.67 10.54 -1.92
CA SER A 181 16.03 10.62 -0.50
C SER A 181 15.56 9.37 0.24
N MET A 182 14.30 8.95 0.07
CA MET A 182 13.76 7.75 0.71
C MET A 182 14.57 6.50 0.32
N LYS A 183 14.84 6.30 -0.96
CA LYS A 183 15.68 5.18 -1.45
C LYS A 183 17.07 5.18 -0.80
N SER A 184 17.71 6.33 -0.81
CA SER A 184 19.06 6.49 -0.25
C SER A 184 19.09 6.24 1.26
N GLU A 185 18.11 6.76 2.01
CA GLU A 185 18.03 6.58 3.45
C GLU A 185 17.75 5.13 3.84
N ILE A 186 16.82 4.46 3.15
CA ILE A 186 16.49 3.05 3.37
C ILE A 186 17.74 2.18 3.11
N GLU A 187 18.38 2.37 1.95
CA GLU A 187 19.57 1.60 1.59
C GLU A 187 20.73 1.85 2.56
N SER A 188 21.02 3.11 2.89
CA SER A 188 22.10 3.45 3.81
C SER A 188 21.87 2.90 5.21
N THR A 189 20.62 2.92 5.70
CA THR A 189 20.27 2.35 7.00
C THR A 189 20.57 0.85 7.05
N ILE A 190 20.12 0.10 6.03
CA ILE A 190 20.30 -1.35 5.99
C ILE A 190 21.77 -1.74 5.76
N THR A 191 22.48 -1.04 4.86
CA THR A 191 23.86 -1.40 4.52
C THR A 191 24.88 -0.98 5.57
N SER A 192 24.55 -0.02 6.44
CA SER A 192 25.46 0.45 7.51
C SER A 192 25.40 -0.39 8.77
N MET A 193 24.44 -1.31 8.89
CA MET A 193 24.28 -2.15 10.07
C MET A 193 24.80 -3.57 9.86
N GLU A 194 25.05 -4.26 10.96
CA GLU A 194 25.32 -5.69 10.94
C GLU A 194 23.99 -6.46 10.96
N LEU A 195 23.79 -7.30 9.96
CA LEU A 195 22.63 -8.18 9.89
C LEU A 195 22.86 -9.48 10.66
N PRO A 196 21.80 -10.19 11.09
CA PRO A 196 21.91 -11.51 11.67
C PRO A 196 22.58 -12.51 10.70
N ASP A 197 23.36 -13.47 11.22
CA ASP A 197 24.01 -14.52 10.41
C ASP A 197 23.03 -15.54 9.81
N ALA A 198 21.82 -15.62 10.36
CA ALA A 198 20.75 -16.52 9.92
C ALA A 198 19.39 -15.80 10.05
N PRO A 199 18.35 -16.25 9.30
CA PRO A 199 17.02 -15.69 9.43
C PRO A 199 16.50 -15.74 10.87
N VAL A 200 15.94 -14.63 11.34
CA VAL A 200 15.39 -14.45 12.68
C VAL A 200 13.86 -14.45 12.58
N SER A 201 13.21 -15.34 13.30
CA SER A 201 11.75 -15.41 13.31
C SER A 201 11.14 -14.23 14.07
N TYR A 202 10.09 -13.64 13.51
CA TYR A 202 9.34 -12.59 14.20
C TYR A 202 7.83 -12.82 14.16
N TYR A 203 7.13 -12.33 15.18
CA TYR A 203 5.70 -12.11 15.21
C TYR A 203 5.42 -10.63 15.05
N TYR A 204 4.52 -10.28 14.12
CA TYR A 204 4.03 -8.91 13.94
C TYR A 204 2.59 -8.85 14.40
N GLU A 205 2.30 -8.07 15.43
CA GLU A 205 0.96 -7.92 15.98
C GLU A 205 0.29 -6.69 15.35
N LEU A 206 -0.76 -6.92 14.54
CA LEU A 206 -1.55 -5.86 13.91
C LEU A 206 -2.64 -5.36 14.85
N ASP A 207 -3.15 -6.24 15.70
CA ASP A 207 -4.12 -5.94 16.74
C ASP A 207 -4.09 -7.01 17.85
N ASN A 208 -4.73 -6.72 18.98
CA ASN A 208 -4.78 -7.59 20.16
C ASN A 208 -5.66 -8.86 19.98
N THR A 209 -6.19 -9.10 18.78
CA THR A 209 -6.87 -10.35 18.41
C THR A 209 -5.97 -11.29 17.60
N PHE A 210 -4.66 -10.96 17.53
CA PHE A 210 -3.58 -11.74 16.92
C PHE A 210 -3.60 -11.81 15.40
N TYR A 211 -4.17 -10.84 14.71
CA TYR A 211 -3.88 -10.67 13.29
C TYR A 211 -2.41 -10.35 13.09
N SER A 212 -1.82 -10.97 12.07
CA SER A 212 -0.42 -10.81 11.73
C SER A 212 -0.27 -10.60 10.22
N LEU A 213 0.96 -10.55 9.74
CA LEU A 213 1.26 -10.38 8.32
C LEU A 213 2.36 -11.37 7.87
N THR A 214 2.27 -11.80 6.60
CA THR A 214 3.29 -12.66 5.98
C THR A 214 4.43 -11.82 5.39
N SER A 215 5.52 -12.51 5.05
CA SER A 215 6.66 -11.91 4.34
C SER A 215 6.30 -11.41 2.93
N ASN A 216 5.12 -11.72 2.38
CA ASN A 216 4.65 -11.25 1.06
C ASN A 216 4.08 -9.82 1.10
N THR A 217 3.65 -9.35 2.27
CA THR A 217 3.08 -8.00 2.43
C THR A 217 4.15 -6.91 2.25
N PHE A 218 3.72 -5.66 2.07
CA PHE A 218 4.61 -4.50 2.01
C PHE A 218 5.59 -4.46 3.20
N ILE A 219 5.05 -4.56 4.42
CA ILE A 219 5.86 -4.57 5.65
C ILE A 219 6.72 -5.84 5.72
N GLY A 220 6.16 -7.01 5.38
CA GLY A 220 6.88 -8.28 5.40
C GLY A 220 8.09 -8.30 4.47
N GLN A 221 7.97 -7.73 3.26
CA GLN A 221 9.08 -7.57 2.33
C GLN A 221 10.15 -6.63 2.89
N LEU A 222 9.74 -5.55 3.56
CA LEU A 222 10.67 -4.63 4.23
C LEU A 222 11.41 -5.34 5.36
N MET A 223 10.70 -6.10 6.22
CA MET A 223 11.29 -6.90 7.30
C MET A 223 12.29 -7.93 6.78
N SER A 224 12.01 -8.55 5.63
CA SER A 224 12.88 -9.54 4.99
C SER A 224 14.26 -8.97 4.62
N ARG A 225 14.35 -7.67 4.38
CA ARG A 225 15.65 -6.98 4.13
C ARG A 225 16.56 -6.96 5.35
N PHE A 226 16.01 -7.18 6.53
CA PHE A 226 16.74 -7.29 7.81
C PHE A 226 17.00 -8.74 8.23
N MET A 227 16.85 -9.70 7.31
CA MET A 227 16.93 -11.14 7.60
C MET A 227 15.85 -11.61 8.59
N LEU A 228 14.70 -10.92 8.63
CA LEU A 228 13.55 -11.29 9.47
C LEU A 228 12.56 -12.13 8.67
N GLN A 229 12.02 -13.19 9.28
CA GLN A 229 11.04 -14.10 8.69
C GLN A 229 9.79 -14.18 9.55
N SER A 230 8.62 -13.93 8.96
CA SER A 230 7.36 -13.95 9.69
C SER A 230 6.95 -15.37 10.09
N ILE A 231 6.51 -15.55 11.34
CA ILE A 231 5.87 -16.81 11.77
C ILE A 231 4.52 -17.03 11.09
N ALA A 232 3.93 -15.99 10.51
CA ALA A 232 2.65 -16.07 9.80
C ALA A 232 2.77 -16.69 8.39
N ASP A 233 3.99 -16.84 7.84
CA ASP A 233 4.23 -17.36 6.47
C ASP A 233 3.64 -18.77 6.23
N THR A 234 3.46 -19.54 7.28
CA THR A 234 2.94 -20.92 7.20
C THR A 234 1.57 -21.11 7.83
N ALA A 235 0.92 -20.02 8.28
CA ALA A 235 -0.32 -20.11 9.05
C ALA A 235 -1.53 -20.49 8.18
N GLU A 236 -1.70 -19.81 7.05
CA GLU A 236 -2.83 -20.03 6.13
C GLU A 236 -2.40 -19.75 4.69
N ALA A 237 -2.46 -20.76 3.84
CA ALA A 237 -2.03 -20.64 2.45
C ALA A 237 -2.88 -19.61 1.67
N GLY A 238 -2.22 -18.61 1.09
CA GLY A 238 -2.86 -17.58 0.27
C GLY A 238 -3.54 -16.45 1.05
N ASN A 239 -3.41 -16.43 2.37
CA ASN A 239 -3.82 -15.32 3.23
C ASN A 239 -2.58 -14.57 3.74
N ASP A 240 -2.39 -13.34 3.30
CA ASP A 240 -1.24 -12.53 3.71
C ASP A 240 -1.45 -11.82 5.05
N TYR A 241 -2.66 -11.86 5.60
CA TYR A 241 -3.01 -11.27 6.89
C TYR A 241 -3.78 -12.28 7.78
N PRO A 242 -3.15 -13.41 8.14
CA PRO A 242 -3.85 -14.44 8.91
C PRO A 242 -4.04 -14.02 10.38
N GLN A 243 -5.16 -14.48 10.96
CA GLN A 243 -5.36 -14.45 12.39
C GLN A 243 -4.71 -15.68 13.01
N LEU A 244 -3.72 -15.47 13.87
CA LEU A 244 -3.04 -16.55 14.59
C LEU A 244 -3.79 -16.91 15.88
N SER A 245 -3.45 -18.05 16.48
CA SER A 245 -3.87 -18.34 17.86
C SER A 245 -2.72 -18.09 18.84
N ALA A 246 -3.05 -17.80 20.11
CA ALA A 246 -2.02 -17.64 21.13
C ALA A 246 -1.11 -18.88 21.24
N GLU A 247 -1.69 -20.07 21.11
CA GLU A 247 -0.94 -21.34 21.14
C GLU A 247 0.00 -21.47 19.95
N SER A 248 -0.41 -21.04 18.75
CA SER A 248 0.45 -21.10 17.57
C SER A 248 1.62 -20.11 17.68
N ILE A 249 1.39 -18.93 18.23
CA ILE A 249 2.44 -17.93 18.46
C ILE A 249 3.46 -18.48 19.47
N VAL A 250 2.98 -19.00 20.61
CA VAL A 250 3.85 -19.61 21.63
C VAL A 250 4.64 -20.80 21.08
N SER A 251 4.00 -21.68 20.30
CA SER A 251 4.67 -22.85 19.72
C SER A 251 5.69 -22.50 18.64
N SER A 252 5.46 -21.41 17.89
CA SER A 252 6.41 -20.89 16.90
C SER A 252 7.63 -20.23 17.55
N ASN A 253 7.52 -19.86 18.81
CA ASN A 253 8.59 -19.27 19.64
C ASN A 253 9.37 -18.16 18.91
N PRO A 254 8.74 -17.05 18.49
CA PRO A 254 9.42 -16.00 17.76
C PRO A 254 10.56 -15.39 18.58
N GLN A 255 11.66 -15.05 17.88
CA GLN A 255 12.84 -14.44 18.48
C GLN A 255 12.69 -12.92 18.66
N MET A 256 11.79 -12.31 17.87
CA MET A 256 11.40 -10.90 17.97
C MET A 256 9.88 -10.77 17.90
N ILE A 257 9.33 -9.74 18.53
CA ILE A 257 7.93 -9.33 18.42
C ILE A 257 7.89 -7.85 18.04
N PHE A 258 7.02 -7.47 17.11
CA PHE A 258 6.76 -6.09 16.76
C PHE A 258 5.28 -5.80 16.96
N LEU A 259 4.97 -4.79 17.80
CA LEU A 259 3.61 -4.36 18.12
C LEU A 259 3.26 -3.14 17.27
N ALA A 260 2.30 -3.28 16.37
CA ALA A 260 1.77 -2.20 15.53
C ALA A 260 0.41 -1.69 16.05
N ASP A 261 0.11 -1.96 17.29
CA ASP A 261 -1.16 -1.72 17.96
C ASP A 261 -0.99 -1.03 19.34
N THR A 262 0.07 -0.22 19.43
CA THR A 262 0.42 0.50 20.66
C THR A 262 -0.55 1.64 20.98
N LYS A 263 -1.10 2.30 19.95
CA LYS A 263 -2.05 3.42 20.10
C LYS A 263 -3.50 2.96 20.11
N CYS A 264 -3.88 2.10 19.15
CA CYS A 264 -5.27 1.64 19.04
C CYS A 264 -5.68 0.77 20.22
N CYS A 265 -4.78 -0.06 20.69
CA CYS A 265 -5.08 -1.18 21.58
C CYS A 265 -4.23 -1.19 22.86
N GLU A 266 -3.43 -0.15 23.06
CA GLU A 266 -2.57 0.06 24.25
C GLU A 266 -1.62 -1.10 24.53
N GLN A 267 -1.14 -1.81 23.47
CA GLN A 267 -0.22 -2.91 23.64
C GLN A 267 1.19 -2.41 23.88
N THR A 268 1.86 -3.04 24.86
CA THR A 268 3.24 -2.75 25.25
C THR A 268 4.00 -4.06 25.50
N ALA A 269 5.32 -3.98 25.65
CA ALA A 269 6.13 -5.13 26.03
C ALA A 269 5.66 -5.76 27.35
N GLU A 270 5.20 -4.94 28.31
CA GLU A 270 4.67 -5.40 29.60
C GLU A 270 3.33 -6.14 29.43
N THR A 271 2.40 -5.58 28.62
CA THR A 271 1.09 -6.25 28.41
C THR A 271 1.27 -7.58 27.71
N VAL A 272 2.18 -7.67 26.75
CA VAL A 272 2.52 -8.90 26.04
C VAL A 272 3.18 -9.92 26.98
N ALA A 273 4.13 -9.50 27.81
CA ALA A 273 4.77 -10.38 28.77
C ALA A 273 3.81 -10.91 29.86
N ALA A 274 2.74 -10.17 30.15
CA ALA A 274 1.72 -10.58 31.14
C ALA A 274 0.68 -11.57 30.57
N ARG A 275 0.70 -11.86 29.28
CA ARG A 275 -0.21 -12.84 28.66
C ARG A 275 0.12 -14.24 29.15
N ALA A 276 -0.91 -15.04 29.42
CA ALA A 276 -0.74 -16.39 29.94
C ALA A 276 0.08 -17.27 28.99
N GLY A 277 1.20 -17.82 29.50
CA GLY A 277 2.09 -18.70 28.73
C GLY A 277 3.02 -18.02 27.73
N TRP A 278 3.07 -16.69 27.67
CA TRP A 278 3.98 -15.97 26.77
C TRP A 278 5.38 -15.76 27.36
N ASP A 279 5.52 -15.98 28.67
CA ASP A 279 6.81 -15.92 29.39
C ASP A 279 7.84 -16.96 28.90
N VAL A 280 7.39 -17.98 28.12
CA VAL A 280 8.28 -18.97 27.50
C VAL A 280 8.81 -18.55 26.13
N ILE A 281 8.25 -17.51 25.51
CA ILE A 281 8.66 -17.02 24.19
C ILE A 281 10.04 -16.34 24.29
N ASP A 282 10.95 -16.66 23.39
CA ASP A 282 12.31 -16.12 23.41
C ASP A 282 12.35 -14.60 23.26
N ALA A 283 11.48 -14.03 22.42
CA ALA A 283 11.35 -12.57 22.30
C ALA A 283 11.01 -11.91 23.64
N VAL A 284 10.09 -12.49 24.40
CA VAL A 284 9.65 -11.97 25.72
C VAL A 284 10.77 -12.13 26.74
N LYS A 285 11.39 -13.31 26.85
CA LYS A 285 12.49 -13.58 27.79
C LYS A 285 13.67 -12.63 27.61
N ASN A 286 13.99 -12.33 26.35
CA ASN A 286 15.17 -11.56 26.00
C ASN A 286 14.88 -10.06 25.84
N GLY A 287 13.62 -9.62 26.02
CA GLY A 287 13.23 -8.23 25.85
C GLY A 287 13.35 -7.72 24.41
N ASN A 288 13.11 -8.61 23.43
CA ASN A 288 13.11 -8.31 22.00
C ASN A 288 11.67 -8.03 21.49
N VAL A 289 10.92 -7.24 22.26
CA VAL A 289 9.60 -6.74 21.91
C VAL A 289 9.77 -5.29 21.51
N GLY A 290 9.50 -4.97 20.24
CA GLY A 290 9.55 -3.63 19.67
C GLY A 290 8.16 -3.03 19.61
N GLU A 291 7.99 -1.85 20.17
CA GLU A 291 6.76 -1.06 20.08
C GLU A 291 6.87 -0.10 18.90
N LEU A 292 5.95 -0.20 17.97
CA LEU A 292 5.90 0.63 16.77
C LEU A 292 4.84 1.71 16.93
N ASP A 293 5.03 2.83 16.26
CA ASP A 293 3.96 3.80 16.06
C ASP A 293 2.96 3.22 15.04
N ASP A 294 1.70 3.01 15.42
CA ASP A 294 0.66 2.38 14.59
C ASP A 294 0.54 3.05 13.22
N ASP A 295 0.66 4.38 13.16
CA ASP A 295 0.54 5.13 11.92
C ASP A 295 1.72 4.85 10.96
N ILE A 296 2.95 4.78 11.50
CA ILE A 296 4.14 4.46 10.70
C ILE A 296 4.12 2.99 10.28
N ALA A 297 3.62 2.12 11.17
CA ALA A 297 3.55 0.68 10.97
C ALA A 297 2.47 0.23 9.97
N SER A 298 1.52 1.12 9.60
CA SER A 298 0.37 0.81 8.74
C SER A 298 0.31 1.64 7.45
N ARG A 299 1.23 2.59 7.25
CA ARG A 299 1.25 3.50 6.09
C ARG A 299 2.48 3.27 5.23
N TRP A 300 2.30 3.42 3.92
CA TRP A 300 3.37 3.26 2.92
C TRP A 300 3.86 4.60 2.35
N GLY A 301 3.66 5.69 3.09
CA GLY A 301 4.10 7.03 2.73
C GLY A 301 5.56 7.33 3.08
N PRO A 302 5.97 8.61 3.06
CA PRO A 302 7.35 9.02 3.30
C PRO A 302 7.94 8.55 4.63
N ARG A 303 7.10 8.37 5.67
CA ARG A 303 7.54 7.90 6.99
C ARG A 303 7.91 6.41 7.05
N VAL A 304 7.80 5.67 5.94
CA VAL A 304 8.36 4.31 5.88
C VAL A 304 9.86 4.29 6.20
N VAL A 305 10.56 5.38 5.94
CA VAL A 305 11.97 5.57 6.34
C VAL A 305 12.15 5.49 7.85
N ASP A 306 11.20 6.04 8.61
CA ASP A 306 11.24 5.98 10.08
C ASP A 306 10.98 4.55 10.59
N LEU A 307 10.04 3.82 9.96
CA LEU A 307 9.85 2.39 10.26
C LEU A 307 11.15 1.60 10.04
N VAL A 308 11.84 1.84 8.92
CA VAL A 308 13.13 1.20 8.61
C VAL A 308 14.16 1.47 9.71
N LYS A 309 14.25 2.71 10.21
CA LYS A 309 15.16 3.08 11.30
C LYS A 309 14.82 2.37 12.61
N VAL A 310 13.53 2.31 12.99
CA VAL A 310 13.08 1.62 14.21
C VAL A 310 13.36 0.12 14.14
N VAL A 311 13.11 -0.51 12.98
CA VAL A 311 13.43 -1.94 12.77
C VAL A 311 14.95 -2.17 12.83
N ALA A 312 15.75 -1.28 12.21
CA ALA A 312 17.22 -1.35 12.25
C ALA A 312 17.75 -1.29 13.69
N GLU A 313 17.20 -0.40 14.53
CA GLU A 313 17.57 -0.30 15.95
C GLU A 313 17.24 -1.59 16.71
N ALA A 314 16.04 -2.15 16.50
CA ALA A 314 15.62 -3.40 17.13
C ALA A 314 16.53 -4.58 16.73
N VAL A 315 16.84 -4.71 15.43
CA VAL A 315 17.74 -5.76 14.91
C VAL A 315 19.16 -5.57 15.43
N THR A 316 19.67 -4.34 15.48
CA THR A 316 21.00 -4.03 16.04
C THR A 316 21.09 -4.46 17.51
N LYS A 317 20.05 -4.16 18.32
CA LYS A 317 19.96 -4.62 19.73
C LYS A 317 20.01 -6.14 19.81
N TYR A 318 19.21 -6.82 18.97
CA TYR A 318 19.16 -8.29 18.90
C TYR A 318 20.54 -8.89 18.58
N VAL A 319 21.20 -8.44 17.51
CA VAL A 319 22.52 -8.94 17.06
C VAL A 319 23.57 -8.71 18.12
N THR A 320 23.56 -7.54 18.78
CA THR A 320 24.51 -7.21 19.85
C THR A 320 24.34 -8.12 21.07
N ALA A 321 23.10 -8.38 21.48
CA ALA A 321 22.80 -9.28 22.60
C ALA A 321 23.17 -10.74 22.32
N ALA A 322 23.08 -11.20 21.07
CA ALA A 322 23.46 -12.55 20.67
C ALA A 322 24.97 -12.82 20.71
N LYS A 323 25.81 -11.78 20.76
CA LYS A 323 27.28 -11.86 20.77
C LYS A 323 27.90 -11.74 22.16
N GLY A 324 27.14 -11.28 23.14
CA GLY A 324 27.60 -11.06 24.52
C GLY A 324 27.25 -12.21 25.42
#